data_65b2b0919ab5f1ced032023cfa95aef6
#
_entry.id   65b2b0919ab5f1ced032023cfa95aef6
#
_cell.length_a   1.000
_cell.length_b   1.000
_cell.length_c   1.000
_cell.angle_alpha   90.00
_cell.angle_beta   90.00
_cell.angle_gamma   90.00
#
_symmetry.space_group_name_H-M   'P 1'
#
loop_
_entity.id
_entity.type
_entity.pdbx_description
1 polymer ?
#
loop_
_entity_poly.entity_id
_entity_poly.type
_entity_poly.pdbx_seq_one_letter_code
_entity_poly.pdbx_strand_id
1 'polypeptide(L)'
;MIKCQACETENQDSSQYCDECGTRLKGNPKKSTRQIETPKFQTLLSDPSFFQSAGVTSMGIPPAENLSKQVSAFEKDVNPNSKPVHAKLVIERGNATGTEFLLTADESYMGRWDADNGIFPDVDLDKHDSDAKISRRHARIIYTNGKYLIEDLGSTNGTFINRGRRLIPGSPQALNTGDEIIIGKTFLRFYIED
;
A
#
# COMPACT_ATOMS: atom_id res chain seq x y z
N MET A 1 -1.52 18.51 -30.30
CA MET A 1 -1.17 17.13 -29.91
C MET A 1 0.29 17.07 -29.54
N ILE A 2 0.64 16.42 -28.42
CA ILE A 2 2.02 16.27 -27.93
C ILE A 2 2.51 14.86 -28.29
N LYS A 3 3.64 14.76 -28.97
CA LYS A 3 4.29 13.47 -29.24
C LYS A 3 5.12 13.01 -28.04
N CYS A 4 4.96 11.75 -27.66
CA CYS A 4 5.78 11.13 -26.63
C CYS A 4 7.22 10.94 -27.15
N GLN A 5 8.22 11.37 -26.37
CA GLN A 5 9.62 11.23 -26.75
C GLN A 5 10.16 9.78 -26.64
N ALA A 6 9.42 8.90 -25.93
CA ALA A 6 9.85 7.52 -25.70
C ALA A 6 9.26 6.52 -26.70
N CYS A 7 8.02 6.71 -27.16
CA CYS A 7 7.31 5.78 -28.05
C CYS A 7 6.67 6.47 -29.26
N GLU A 8 6.86 7.78 -29.44
CA GLU A 8 6.36 8.61 -30.54
C GLU A 8 4.83 8.66 -30.69
N THR A 9 4.08 8.09 -29.77
CA THR A 9 2.61 8.16 -29.75
C THR A 9 2.12 9.59 -29.59
N GLU A 10 1.12 9.97 -30.36
CA GLU A 10 0.46 11.27 -30.26
C GLU A 10 -0.55 11.27 -29.11
N ASN A 11 -0.44 12.27 -28.22
CA ASN A 11 -1.27 12.45 -27.05
C ASN A 11 -1.97 13.82 -27.10
N GLN A 12 -3.01 13.99 -26.30
CA GLN A 12 -3.68 15.27 -26.17
C GLN A 12 -2.76 16.34 -25.54
N ASP A 13 -2.91 17.61 -25.94
CA ASP A 13 -2.08 18.71 -25.41
C ASP A 13 -2.19 18.91 -23.90
N SER A 14 -3.26 18.41 -23.30
CA SER A 14 -3.51 18.43 -21.85
C SER A 14 -2.95 17.24 -21.10
N SER A 15 -2.50 16.17 -21.79
CA SER A 15 -2.00 14.94 -21.17
C SER A 15 -0.67 15.19 -20.51
N GLN A 16 -0.55 14.80 -19.24
CA GLN A 16 0.70 14.87 -18.47
C GLN A 16 1.60 13.65 -18.68
N TYR A 17 1.00 12.55 -19.10
CA TYR A 17 1.65 11.27 -19.34
C TYR A 17 1.19 10.68 -20.66
N CYS A 18 2.04 9.91 -21.30
CA CYS A 18 1.72 9.20 -22.53
C CYS A 18 0.74 8.05 -22.26
N ASP A 19 -0.35 7.99 -23.02
CA ASP A 19 -1.40 6.97 -22.87
C ASP A 19 -0.89 5.56 -23.21
N GLU A 20 0.17 5.46 -24.04
CA GLU A 20 0.74 4.16 -24.47
C GLU A 20 1.85 3.65 -23.54
N CYS A 21 2.85 4.46 -23.21
CA CYS A 21 4.03 4.01 -22.47
C CYS A 21 4.15 4.60 -21.07
N GLY A 22 3.23 5.48 -20.64
CA GLY A 22 3.22 6.10 -19.32
C GLY A 22 4.35 7.12 -19.08
N THR A 23 5.18 7.43 -20.09
CA THR A 23 6.24 8.42 -19.95
C THR A 23 5.66 9.82 -19.78
N ARG A 24 6.22 10.59 -18.84
CA ARG A 24 5.78 11.96 -18.59
C ARG A 24 6.04 12.84 -19.84
N LEU A 25 4.99 13.44 -20.35
CA LEU A 25 5.07 14.38 -21.46
C LEU A 25 5.51 15.76 -20.96
N LYS A 26 6.47 16.38 -21.65
CA LYS A 26 6.88 17.76 -21.35
C LYS A 26 5.85 18.74 -21.91
N GLY A 27 4.73 18.89 -21.21
CA GLY A 27 3.75 19.94 -21.49
C GLY A 27 4.12 21.20 -20.71
N ASN A 28 3.82 22.34 -21.32
CA ASN A 28 4.07 23.69 -20.80
C ASN A 28 3.51 23.83 -19.36
N PRO A 29 4.27 24.29 -18.37
CA PRO A 29 3.75 24.51 -17.02
C PRO A 29 2.83 25.73 -17.05
N LYS A 30 1.52 25.52 -17.16
CA LYS A 30 0.59 26.58 -16.76
C LYS A 30 0.77 26.81 -15.27
N LYS A 31 1.38 27.93 -14.93
CA LYS A 31 1.51 28.48 -13.59
C LYS A 31 0.15 28.42 -12.88
N SER A 32 0.05 27.56 -11.88
CA SER A 32 -0.91 27.75 -10.80
C SER A 32 -0.11 28.03 -9.55
N THR A 33 0.27 29.29 -9.39
CA THR A 33 0.81 29.84 -8.16
C THR A 33 -0.36 30.09 -7.23
N ARG A 34 -0.69 29.13 -6.37
CA ARG A 34 -1.33 29.42 -5.09
C ARG A 34 -0.23 29.38 -4.05
N GLN A 35 0.26 30.55 -3.69
CA GLN A 35 1.06 30.76 -2.49
C GLN A 35 0.15 30.45 -1.29
N ILE A 36 0.46 29.37 -0.60
CA ILE A 36 -0.06 29.11 0.74
C ILE A 36 0.91 29.82 1.66
N GLU A 37 0.48 30.95 2.20
CA GLU A 37 1.20 31.64 3.28
C GLU A 37 1.26 30.71 4.49
N THR A 38 2.47 30.40 4.92
CA THR A 38 2.72 29.67 6.19
C THR A 38 2.43 30.61 7.36
N PRO A 39 1.59 30.24 8.33
CA PRO A 39 1.48 31.01 9.55
C PRO A 39 2.79 30.89 10.36
N LYS A 40 3.39 32.03 10.66
CA LYS A 40 4.53 32.16 11.59
C LYS A 40 4.07 31.71 12.96
N PHE A 41 4.55 30.56 13.41
CA PHE A 41 4.42 30.15 14.80
C PHE A 41 5.53 30.87 15.60
N GLN A 42 5.12 31.85 16.40
CA GLN A 42 6.00 32.52 17.34
C GLN A 42 6.37 31.57 18.48
N THR A 43 7.65 31.37 18.60
CA THR A 43 8.31 30.72 19.73
C THR A 43 7.97 31.47 21.02
N LEU A 44 7.25 30.84 21.94
CA LEU A 44 7.26 31.19 23.35
C LEU A 44 8.13 30.19 24.09
N LEU A 45 9.36 30.60 24.33
CA LEU A 45 10.29 30.01 25.31
C LEU A 45 9.88 30.46 26.73
N SER A 46 10.13 29.56 27.64
CA SER A 46 10.20 29.71 29.08
C SER A 46 8.99 29.25 29.91
N ASP A 47 9.10 28.00 30.43
CA ASP A 47 9.05 27.72 31.84
C ASP A 47 9.60 26.33 32.17
N PRO A 48 10.70 26.21 32.96
CA PRO A 48 11.24 24.94 33.41
C PRO A 48 10.78 24.67 34.87
N SER A 49 9.57 24.18 35.06
CA SER A 49 9.11 23.75 36.38
C SER A 49 7.99 22.73 36.34
N PHE A 50 8.26 21.55 35.75
CA PHE A 50 7.36 20.39 35.93
C PHE A 50 8.12 19.05 35.89
N PHE A 51 9.25 18.97 36.63
CA PHE A 51 9.87 17.69 36.95
C PHE A 51 10.04 17.59 38.46
N GLN A 52 8.99 17.18 39.15
CA GLN A 52 9.13 16.59 40.49
C GLN A 52 8.09 15.50 40.68
N SER A 53 8.64 14.34 41.04
CA SER A 53 8.00 13.25 41.78
C SER A 53 7.05 12.30 41.01
N ALA A 54 7.62 11.23 40.51
CA ALA A 54 6.98 9.91 40.60
C ALA A 54 8.06 8.88 40.91
N GLY A 55 7.95 8.26 42.06
CA GLY A 55 8.92 7.35 42.66
C GLY A 55 9.13 6.06 41.84
N VAL A 56 10.38 5.66 41.70
CA VAL A 56 10.82 4.36 41.23
C VAL A 56 10.49 3.31 42.28
N THR A 57 9.46 2.51 42.05
CA THR A 57 9.28 1.25 42.78
C THR A 57 10.01 0.15 41.98
N SER A 58 11.13 -0.25 42.55
CA SER A 58 11.89 -1.43 42.19
C SER A 58 11.01 -2.67 42.40
N MET A 59 10.58 -3.34 41.32
CA MET A 59 10.05 -4.71 41.37
C MET A 59 11.07 -5.67 40.81
N GLY A 60 11.49 -6.60 41.67
CA GLY A 60 12.51 -7.59 41.42
C GLY A 60 12.19 -8.51 40.29
N ILE A 61 13.24 -8.91 39.57
CA ILE A 61 13.28 -9.95 38.56
C ILE A 61 13.14 -11.29 39.27
N PRO A 62 12.15 -12.15 38.95
CA PRO A 62 12.13 -13.52 39.42
C PRO A 62 13.15 -14.37 38.64
N PRO A 63 13.79 -15.39 39.27
CA PRO A 63 14.81 -16.20 38.66
C PRO A 63 14.23 -17.12 37.57
N ALA A 64 15.01 -17.28 36.51
CA ALA A 64 14.74 -18.19 35.39
C ALA A 64 14.93 -19.64 35.80
N GLU A 65 13.82 -20.30 36.15
CA GLU A 65 13.77 -21.79 36.16
C GLU A 65 12.37 -22.21 35.73
N ASN A 66 12.34 -22.90 34.60
CA ASN A 66 11.32 -23.71 33.94
C ASN A 66 10.94 -23.29 32.53
N LEU A 67 11.95 -23.38 31.65
CA LEU A 67 11.71 -23.34 30.21
C LEU A 67 11.86 -24.74 29.61
N SER A 68 10.95 -25.64 29.94
CA SER A 68 10.81 -26.89 29.22
C SER A 68 9.42 -27.49 29.44
N LYS A 69 8.61 -27.43 28.42
CA LYS A 69 7.29 -28.01 28.16
C LYS A 69 6.17 -26.97 28.07
N GLN A 70 6.06 -26.42 26.87
CA GLN A 70 4.77 -26.07 26.26
C GLN A 70 4.99 -25.62 24.80
N VAL A 71 5.40 -26.59 23.96
CA VAL A 71 5.22 -26.50 22.50
C VAL A 71 4.02 -27.39 22.17
N SER A 72 2.83 -26.83 22.33
CA SER A 72 1.63 -27.38 21.66
C SER A 72 0.46 -26.42 21.89
N ALA A 73 -0.04 -25.93 20.81
CA ALA A 73 -1.25 -25.13 20.65
C ALA A 73 -0.95 -23.64 20.35
N PHE A 74 -0.49 -23.34 19.14
CA PHE A 74 -0.92 -22.13 18.48
C PHE A 74 -2.40 -22.33 18.11
N GLU A 75 -3.27 -22.26 19.09
CA GLU A 75 -4.68 -22.05 18.85
C GLU A 75 -4.78 -20.64 18.25
N LYS A 76 -5.40 -20.57 17.06
CA LYS A 76 -5.78 -19.33 16.41
C LYS A 76 -6.50 -18.48 17.44
N ASP A 77 -5.88 -17.37 17.88
CA ASP A 77 -6.59 -16.31 18.58
C ASP A 77 -7.64 -15.73 17.64
N VAL A 78 -8.79 -16.36 17.59
CA VAL A 78 -9.97 -15.84 16.92
C VAL A 78 -10.49 -14.74 17.83
N ASN A 79 -10.00 -13.52 17.58
CA ASN A 79 -10.61 -12.34 18.16
C ASN A 79 -12.08 -12.29 17.64
N PRO A 80 -13.11 -12.41 18.50
CA PRO A 80 -14.51 -12.47 18.07
C PRO A 80 -14.99 -11.19 17.37
N ASN A 81 -14.13 -10.19 17.26
CA ASN A 81 -14.40 -8.91 16.60
C ASN A 81 -13.62 -8.75 15.28
N SER A 82 -12.92 -9.78 14.80
CA SER A 82 -12.25 -9.72 13.51
C SER A 82 -13.30 -9.91 12.41
N LYS A 83 -13.36 -8.98 11.44
CA LYS A 83 -14.17 -9.18 10.24
C LYS A 83 -13.74 -10.49 9.56
N PRO A 84 -14.68 -11.28 9.01
CA PRO A 84 -14.33 -12.51 8.31
C PRO A 84 -13.37 -12.22 7.17
N VAL A 85 -12.43 -13.12 6.97
CA VAL A 85 -11.59 -13.10 5.77
C VAL A 85 -12.49 -13.46 4.59
N HIS A 86 -12.56 -12.62 3.60
CA HIS A 86 -13.40 -12.85 2.42
C HIS A 86 -12.58 -13.08 1.13
N ALA A 87 -11.28 -12.75 1.14
CA ALA A 87 -10.38 -12.98 0.03
C ALA A 87 -8.93 -12.97 0.51
N LYS A 88 -8.02 -13.44 -0.35
CA LYS A 88 -6.58 -13.35 -0.13
C LYS A 88 -5.81 -13.06 -1.40
N LEU A 89 -4.62 -12.50 -1.22
CA LEU A 89 -3.60 -12.36 -2.26
C LEU A 89 -2.42 -13.26 -1.91
N VAL A 90 -1.88 -13.94 -2.91
CA VAL A 90 -0.70 -14.82 -2.76
C VAL A 90 0.40 -14.35 -3.70
N ILE A 91 1.62 -14.16 -3.20
CA ILE A 91 2.77 -13.86 -4.05
C ILE A 91 3.13 -15.11 -4.87
N GLU A 92 3.15 -14.99 -6.20
CA GLU A 92 3.43 -16.13 -7.10
C GLU A 92 4.89 -16.26 -7.51
N ARG A 93 5.69 -15.19 -7.44
CA ARG A 93 7.05 -15.17 -7.96
C ARG A 93 8.02 -14.45 -7.05
N GLY A 94 9.28 -14.93 -7.09
CA GLY A 94 10.39 -14.37 -6.32
C GLY A 94 10.64 -15.11 -5.03
N ASN A 95 11.50 -14.54 -4.18
CA ASN A 95 11.94 -15.17 -2.92
C ASN A 95 10.82 -15.28 -1.87
N ALA A 96 9.71 -14.58 -2.06
CA ALA A 96 8.57 -14.54 -1.15
C ALA A 96 7.35 -15.30 -1.69
N THR A 97 7.55 -16.17 -2.69
CA THR A 97 6.48 -17.00 -3.26
C THR A 97 5.75 -17.77 -2.15
N GLY A 98 4.41 -17.71 -2.18
CA GLY A 98 3.56 -18.35 -1.17
C GLY A 98 3.22 -17.44 0.01
N THR A 99 3.75 -16.21 0.07
CA THR A 99 3.30 -15.24 1.08
C THR A 99 1.84 -14.86 0.80
N GLU A 100 1.01 -14.98 1.83
CA GLU A 100 -0.42 -14.68 1.76
C GLU A 100 -0.75 -13.39 2.50
N PHE A 101 -1.63 -12.57 1.91
CA PHE A 101 -2.21 -11.39 2.51
C PHE A 101 -3.73 -11.57 2.58
N LEU A 102 -4.27 -11.60 3.79
CA LEU A 102 -5.70 -11.80 4.02
C LEU A 102 -6.46 -10.47 3.92
N LEU A 103 -7.56 -10.48 3.18
CA LEU A 103 -8.40 -9.32 2.99
C LEU A 103 -9.66 -9.46 3.85
N THR A 104 -9.84 -8.53 4.78
CA THR A 104 -10.96 -8.50 5.75
C THR A 104 -11.78 -7.21 5.66
N ALA A 105 -11.27 -6.20 4.95
CA ALA A 105 -11.90 -4.90 4.82
C ALA A 105 -12.61 -4.73 3.48
N ASP A 106 -13.63 -3.90 3.44
CA ASP A 106 -14.35 -3.57 2.20
C ASP A 106 -13.46 -2.84 1.18
N GLU A 107 -12.44 -2.12 1.67
CA GLU A 107 -11.36 -1.55 0.87
C GLU A 107 -10.03 -1.98 1.46
N SER A 108 -9.17 -2.56 0.63
CA SER A 108 -7.82 -2.99 1.01
C SER A 108 -6.79 -2.30 0.14
N TYR A 109 -5.93 -1.51 0.76
CA TYR A 109 -4.89 -0.73 0.07
C TYR A 109 -3.62 -1.55 -0.07
N MET A 110 -3.00 -1.45 -1.25
CA MET A 110 -1.74 -2.13 -1.60
C MET A 110 -0.67 -1.10 -1.92
N GLY A 111 0.53 -1.32 -1.39
CA GLY A 111 1.64 -0.41 -1.64
C GLY A 111 2.84 -0.71 -0.76
N ARG A 112 3.74 0.27 -0.63
CA ARG A 112 4.88 0.22 0.28
C ARG A 112 4.60 0.98 1.57
N TRP A 113 5.02 0.41 2.66
CA TRP A 113 5.01 1.08 3.97
C TRP A 113 5.82 2.38 3.95
N ASP A 114 5.28 3.44 4.55
CA ASP A 114 5.98 4.72 4.72
C ASP A 114 5.49 5.42 6.00
N ALA A 115 6.14 5.10 7.10
CA ALA A 115 5.80 5.65 8.41
C ALA A 115 6.01 7.17 8.48
N ASP A 116 7.01 7.71 7.79
CA ASP A 116 7.33 9.15 7.80
C ASP A 116 6.20 9.98 7.17
N ASN A 117 5.47 9.39 6.22
CA ASN A 117 4.32 10.01 5.55
C ASN A 117 2.98 9.46 6.04
N GLY A 118 2.96 8.63 7.09
CA GLY A 118 1.74 8.06 7.67
C GLY A 118 0.99 7.12 6.72
N ILE A 119 1.70 6.35 5.89
CA ILE A 119 1.11 5.44 4.92
C ILE A 119 1.31 3.99 5.39
N PHE A 120 0.20 3.32 5.67
CA PHE A 120 0.14 1.97 6.21
C PHE A 120 -0.81 1.13 5.36
N PRO A 121 -0.33 0.53 4.26
CA PRO A 121 -1.18 -0.30 3.40
C PRO A 121 -1.56 -1.61 4.09
N ASP A 122 -2.77 -2.13 3.82
CA ASP A 122 -3.23 -3.44 4.30
C ASP A 122 -2.38 -4.57 3.71
N VAL A 123 -1.98 -4.40 2.44
CA VAL A 123 -1.06 -5.29 1.74
C VAL A 123 0.27 -4.55 1.56
N ASP A 124 1.15 -4.73 2.55
CA ASP A 124 2.49 -4.12 2.52
C ASP A 124 3.44 -4.96 1.65
N LEU A 125 3.87 -4.36 0.56
CA LEU A 125 4.77 -4.97 -0.41
C LEU A 125 6.21 -4.42 -0.32
N ASP A 126 6.55 -3.63 0.71
CA ASP A 126 7.87 -3.01 0.84
C ASP A 126 9.00 -4.05 0.84
N LYS A 127 8.85 -5.11 1.63
CA LYS A 127 9.82 -6.22 1.71
C LYS A 127 9.91 -7.07 0.44
N HIS A 128 8.94 -6.92 -0.46
CA HIS A 128 8.80 -7.71 -1.68
C HIS A 128 9.12 -6.91 -2.95
N ASP A 129 9.59 -5.66 -2.80
CA ASP A 129 9.90 -4.73 -3.88
C ASP A 129 11.36 -4.25 -3.82
N SER A 130 12.30 -5.17 -4.07
CA SER A 130 13.75 -4.88 -4.05
C SER A 130 14.18 -3.75 -4.98
N ASP A 131 13.43 -3.51 -6.04
CA ASP A 131 13.73 -2.52 -7.07
C ASP A 131 13.00 -1.18 -6.85
N ALA A 132 12.26 -1.03 -5.77
CA ALA A 132 11.46 0.15 -5.45
C ALA A 132 10.51 0.58 -6.60
N LYS A 133 9.83 -0.40 -7.20
CA LYS A 133 8.90 -0.20 -8.31
C LYS A 133 7.45 -0.05 -7.87
N ILE A 134 7.15 -0.32 -6.60
CA ILE A 134 5.81 -0.18 -6.05
C ILE A 134 5.67 1.20 -5.41
N SER A 135 4.61 1.92 -5.75
CA SER A 135 4.28 3.21 -5.12
C SER A 135 3.75 2.98 -3.70
N ARG A 136 3.91 3.95 -2.80
CA ARG A 136 3.39 3.90 -1.42
C ARG A 136 1.88 3.69 -1.38
N ARG A 137 1.13 4.39 -2.23
CA ARG A 137 -0.28 4.14 -2.56
C ARG A 137 -0.32 3.69 -4.01
N HIS A 138 -0.33 2.37 -4.24
CA HIS A 138 -0.22 1.84 -5.59
C HIS A 138 -1.59 1.50 -6.18
N ALA A 139 -2.33 0.67 -5.50
CA ALA A 139 -3.65 0.22 -5.91
C ALA A 139 -4.52 -0.07 -4.69
N ARG A 140 -5.82 -0.30 -4.90
CA ARG A 140 -6.72 -0.83 -3.89
C ARG A 140 -7.63 -1.90 -4.47
N ILE A 141 -8.04 -2.84 -3.63
CA ILE A 141 -9.12 -3.77 -3.91
C ILE A 141 -10.35 -3.29 -3.17
N ILE A 142 -11.49 -3.27 -3.84
CA ILE A 142 -12.78 -2.86 -3.32
C ILE A 142 -13.70 -4.07 -3.36
N TYR A 143 -14.27 -4.43 -2.20
CA TYR A 143 -15.31 -5.43 -2.07
C TYR A 143 -16.66 -4.74 -1.90
N THR A 144 -17.59 -4.95 -2.84
CA THR A 144 -18.92 -4.37 -2.78
C THR A 144 -19.94 -5.27 -3.45
N ASN A 145 -21.08 -5.49 -2.76
CA ASN A 145 -22.19 -6.29 -3.28
C ASN A 145 -21.78 -7.69 -3.81
N GLY A 146 -20.86 -8.36 -3.11
CA GLY A 146 -20.35 -9.67 -3.51
C GLY A 146 -19.41 -9.65 -4.71
N LYS A 147 -18.93 -8.48 -5.13
CA LYS A 147 -18.01 -8.30 -6.25
C LYS A 147 -16.72 -7.65 -5.80
N TYR A 148 -15.65 -8.05 -6.45
CA TYR A 148 -14.32 -7.47 -6.23
C TYR A 148 -13.94 -6.61 -7.43
N LEU A 149 -13.40 -5.45 -7.12
CA LEU A 149 -12.86 -4.52 -8.11
C LEU A 149 -11.44 -4.15 -7.68
N ILE A 150 -10.55 -3.92 -8.64
CA ILE A 150 -9.21 -3.38 -8.41
C ILE A 150 -9.08 -2.05 -9.12
N GLU A 151 -8.45 -1.08 -8.46
CA GLU A 151 -8.23 0.27 -8.96
C GLU A 151 -6.77 0.68 -8.77
N ASP A 152 -6.15 1.21 -9.82
CA ASP A 152 -4.84 1.88 -9.74
C ASP A 152 -5.01 3.28 -9.18
N LEU A 153 -4.22 3.65 -8.17
CA LEU A 153 -4.30 4.95 -7.48
C LEU A 153 -3.32 6.00 -8.04
N GLY A 154 -2.98 5.89 -9.32
CA GLY A 154 -2.00 6.77 -9.97
C GLY A 154 -0.57 6.30 -9.72
N SER A 155 -0.37 4.99 -9.71
CA SER A 155 0.95 4.42 -9.48
C SER A 155 1.96 4.79 -10.57
N THR A 156 3.25 4.82 -10.22
CA THR A 156 4.32 5.19 -11.16
C THR A 156 4.49 4.13 -12.27
N ASN A 157 4.49 2.86 -11.90
CA ASN A 157 4.78 1.76 -12.82
C ASN A 157 3.52 1.02 -13.32
N GLY A 158 2.35 1.37 -12.80
CA GLY A 158 1.07 0.81 -13.20
C GLY A 158 0.71 -0.52 -12.56
N THR A 159 -0.58 -0.82 -12.60
CA THR A 159 -1.20 -2.07 -12.18
C THR A 159 -1.71 -2.79 -13.41
N PHE A 160 -1.56 -4.12 -13.47
CA PHE A 160 -2.00 -4.94 -14.59
C PHE A 160 -2.76 -6.16 -14.07
N ILE A 161 -3.76 -6.62 -14.84
CA ILE A 161 -4.49 -7.88 -14.57
C ILE A 161 -4.19 -8.84 -15.74
N ASN A 162 -3.84 -10.09 -15.41
CA ASN A 162 -3.62 -11.19 -16.36
C ASN A 162 -2.69 -10.79 -17.51
N ARG A 163 -1.66 -9.97 -17.24
CA ARG A 163 -0.71 -9.43 -18.23
C ARG A 163 -1.39 -8.64 -19.36
N GLY A 164 -2.57 -8.12 -19.08
CA GLY A 164 -3.30 -7.28 -20.01
C GLY A 164 -2.74 -5.86 -20.08
N ARG A 165 -3.58 -4.92 -20.49
CA ARG A 165 -3.22 -3.49 -20.52
C ARG A 165 -3.10 -2.94 -19.10
N ARG A 166 -2.29 -1.89 -18.96
CA ARG A 166 -2.23 -1.09 -17.72
C ARG A 166 -3.62 -0.59 -17.35
N LEU A 167 -3.99 -0.72 -16.09
CA LEU A 167 -5.24 -0.13 -15.58
C LEU A 167 -5.18 1.40 -15.70
N ILE A 168 -6.31 1.98 -16.07
CA ILE A 168 -6.46 3.44 -16.09
C ILE A 168 -6.62 3.90 -14.63
N PRO A 169 -5.74 4.79 -14.12
CA PRO A 169 -5.86 5.30 -12.77
C PRO A 169 -7.25 5.87 -12.48
N GLY A 170 -7.82 5.51 -11.32
CA GLY A 170 -9.14 5.96 -10.93
C GLY A 170 -10.31 5.25 -11.62
N SER A 171 -10.03 4.20 -12.43
CA SER A 171 -11.07 3.41 -13.10
C SER A 171 -11.07 1.97 -12.57
N PRO A 172 -11.99 1.62 -11.66
CA PRO A 172 -12.07 0.27 -11.12
C PRO A 172 -12.37 -0.79 -12.19
N GLN A 173 -11.67 -1.91 -12.15
CA GLN A 173 -11.86 -3.07 -13.03
C GLN A 173 -12.28 -4.29 -12.22
N ALA A 174 -13.15 -5.13 -12.79
CA ALA A 174 -13.59 -6.37 -12.16
C ALA A 174 -12.39 -7.30 -11.91
N LEU A 175 -12.38 -7.91 -10.72
CA LEU A 175 -11.37 -8.88 -10.29
C LEU A 175 -12.06 -10.18 -9.92
N ASN A 176 -11.59 -11.29 -10.48
CA ASN A 176 -12.13 -12.62 -10.26
C ASN A 176 -11.12 -13.52 -9.57
N THR A 177 -11.61 -14.55 -8.88
CA THR A 177 -10.72 -15.54 -8.27
C THR A 177 -9.82 -16.19 -9.34
N GLY A 178 -8.52 -16.32 -9.03
CA GLY A 178 -7.52 -16.83 -9.97
C GLY A 178 -6.86 -15.76 -10.85
N ASP A 179 -7.32 -14.50 -10.83
CA ASP A 179 -6.67 -13.44 -11.59
C ASP A 179 -5.26 -13.13 -11.08
N GLU A 180 -4.30 -12.98 -12.01
CA GLU A 180 -2.94 -12.53 -11.74
C GLU A 180 -2.92 -11.00 -11.71
N ILE A 181 -2.47 -10.41 -10.61
CA ILE A 181 -2.28 -8.98 -10.44
C ILE A 181 -0.77 -8.70 -10.49
N ILE A 182 -0.36 -7.74 -11.33
CA ILE A 182 1.04 -7.32 -11.42
C ILE A 182 1.14 -5.88 -10.94
N ILE A 183 1.95 -5.67 -9.91
CA ILE A 183 2.24 -4.37 -9.29
C ILE A 183 3.76 -4.18 -9.29
N GLY A 184 4.26 -3.22 -10.10
CA GLY A 184 5.69 -3.08 -10.30
C GLY A 184 6.31 -4.33 -10.91
N LYS A 185 7.11 -5.08 -10.13
CA LYS A 185 7.67 -6.39 -10.51
C LYS A 185 7.14 -7.54 -9.65
N THR A 186 6.17 -7.28 -8.80
CA THR A 186 5.56 -8.28 -7.92
C THR A 186 4.32 -8.88 -8.58
N PHE A 187 4.24 -10.20 -8.58
CA PHE A 187 3.15 -10.98 -9.14
C PHE A 187 2.33 -11.57 -8.01
N LEU A 188 1.07 -11.20 -7.95
CA LEU A 188 0.11 -11.63 -6.94
C LEU A 188 -1.01 -12.40 -7.62
N ARG A 189 -1.54 -13.43 -6.95
CA ARG A 189 -2.76 -14.09 -7.37
C ARG A 189 -3.86 -13.83 -6.36
N PHE A 190 -5.02 -13.49 -6.88
CA PHE A 190 -6.21 -13.21 -6.08
C PHE A 190 -7.07 -14.46 -5.91
N TYR A 191 -7.54 -14.71 -4.69
CA TYR A 191 -8.46 -15.78 -4.36
C TYR A 191 -9.58 -15.28 -3.47
N ILE A 192 -10.81 -15.69 -3.78
CA ILE A 192 -11.98 -15.50 -2.91
C ILE A 192 -11.98 -16.66 -1.92
N GLU A 193 -12.19 -16.35 -0.64
CA GLU A 193 -12.39 -17.33 0.42
C GLU A 193 -13.89 -17.48 0.66
N ASP A 194 -14.39 -18.74 0.72
CA ASP A 194 -15.80 -19.09 0.96
C ASP A 194 -16.14 -19.16 2.45
#